data_375629539c7fe89f3aece713a27bab80
#
_entry.id   375629539c7fe89f3aece713a27bab80
#
_cell.length_a   1.000
_cell.length_b   1.000
_cell.length_c   1.000
_cell.angle_alpha   90.00
_cell.angle_beta   90.00
_cell.angle_gamma   90.00
#
_symmetry.space_group_name_H-M   'P 1'
#
loop_
_entity.id
_entity.type
_entity.pdbx_description
1 polymer ?
#
loop_
_entity_poly.entity_id
_entity_poly.type
_entity_poly.pdbx_seq_one_letter_code
_entity_poly.pdbx_strand_id
1 'polypeptide(L)'
;MDPATITATSFWTNGLIELPWWGYVLTALGLTHVTIAAVTIYLHRHSAHRALELHPLVAHFFRFWLWLTTGMITQQWTAIHRKHHAKCETDDDPHSPQTLGIKKVFTEGAELYKKEAKNQETVDKFGHGTPDDWIERRLYAKHETIGIVVMLFIDVILFGPIGITIWAVQMIWIPLFAAGVINGIGHYIGYRNFNVNDASTNISPWGILIGGEELHNNHHAYASSAKLSSRWYEFDIGWLYIRIMEICGLAKVKRMAEKVKLSEASQSIDDKNLQAIITHRWDVLAQYSTSLKSTCLAEIKQIADTHRFTRPDISKWLSFDQKFVSSSDLDRIKQFAEKSATLKTIVKMRDELSEVWVKSSESKEQLVERLEDWCKRAEASGIIGLKEFSHRLRRYA
;
A
#
# COMPACT_ATOMS: atom_id res chain seq x y z
N MET A 1 -40.18 20.72 -17.29
CA MET A 1 -40.16 20.23 -18.68
C MET A 1 -41.24 19.18 -18.80
N ASP A 2 -42.10 19.34 -19.78
CA ASP A 2 -43.19 18.40 -20.03
C ASP A 2 -42.61 17.05 -20.50
N PRO A 3 -42.96 15.91 -19.87
CA PRO A 3 -42.44 14.60 -20.22
C PRO A 3 -42.79 14.09 -21.63
N ALA A 4 -43.61 14.83 -22.37
CA ALA A 4 -44.21 14.37 -23.61
C ALA A 4 -43.45 14.69 -24.90
N THR A 5 -42.29 15.33 -24.88
CA THR A 5 -41.55 15.70 -26.10
C THR A 5 -40.08 15.36 -26.11
N ILE A 6 -39.73 14.09 -25.79
CA ILE A 6 -38.45 13.58 -26.29
C ILE A 6 -38.65 13.27 -27.75
N THR A 7 -38.31 14.21 -28.64
CA THR A 7 -38.27 13.91 -30.07
C THR A 7 -37.19 12.86 -30.34
N ALA A 8 -37.38 11.96 -31.30
CA ALA A 8 -36.36 10.98 -31.64
C ALA A 8 -34.97 11.63 -31.89
N THR A 9 -34.94 12.85 -32.38
CA THR A 9 -33.71 13.64 -32.60
C THR A 9 -33.02 14.02 -31.30
N SER A 10 -33.76 14.43 -30.23
CA SER A 10 -33.17 14.77 -28.96
C SER A 10 -32.59 13.54 -28.21
N PHE A 11 -33.20 12.37 -28.38
CA PHE A 11 -32.66 11.12 -27.85
C PHE A 11 -31.29 10.79 -28.44
N TRP A 12 -31.14 10.90 -29.75
CA TRP A 12 -29.86 10.58 -30.42
C TRP A 12 -28.73 11.60 -30.11
N THR A 13 -29.08 12.83 -29.72
CA THR A 13 -28.11 13.87 -29.37
C THR A 13 -27.79 13.93 -27.88
N ASN A 14 -28.76 13.71 -27.00
CA ASN A 14 -28.65 13.98 -25.57
C ASN A 14 -28.85 12.75 -24.65
N GLY A 15 -29.33 11.63 -25.23
CA GLY A 15 -29.71 10.45 -24.46
C GLY A 15 -30.99 10.67 -23.64
N LEU A 16 -31.18 9.86 -22.62
CA LEU A 16 -32.33 9.94 -21.69
C LEU A 16 -32.17 11.04 -20.62
N ILE A 17 -30.93 11.42 -20.31
CA ILE A 17 -30.60 12.34 -19.21
C ILE A 17 -29.77 13.49 -19.79
N GLU A 18 -30.38 14.66 -19.87
CA GLU A 18 -29.69 15.89 -20.26
C GLU A 18 -29.14 16.59 -19.03
N LEU A 19 -27.82 16.85 -19.01
CA LEU A 19 -27.11 17.50 -17.92
C LEU A 19 -26.37 18.75 -18.43
N PRO A 20 -26.14 19.75 -17.59
CA PRO A 20 -25.17 20.79 -17.91
C PRO A 20 -23.76 20.16 -17.99
N TRP A 21 -22.83 20.82 -18.71
CA TRP A 21 -21.49 20.26 -18.95
C TRP A 21 -20.77 19.73 -17.68
N TRP A 22 -20.87 20.47 -16.57
CA TRP A 22 -20.30 20.06 -15.29
C TRP A 22 -21.01 18.82 -14.69
N GLY A 23 -22.28 18.61 -15.01
CA GLY A 23 -23.06 17.44 -14.62
C GLY A 23 -22.50 16.17 -15.24
N TYR A 24 -22.10 16.19 -16.53
CA TYR A 24 -21.44 15.05 -17.18
C TYR A 24 -20.07 14.74 -16.56
N VAL A 25 -19.30 15.77 -16.19
CA VAL A 25 -18.03 15.61 -15.49
C VAL A 25 -18.24 14.95 -14.12
N LEU A 26 -19.20 15.45 -13.33
CA LEU A 26 -19.52 14.85 -12.02
C LEU A 26 -20.04 13.42 -12.14
N THR A 27 -20.80 13.12 -13.19
CA THR A 27 -21.27 11.75 -13.46
C THR A 27 -20.11 10.82 -13.76
N ALA A 28 -19.19 11.20 -14.64
CA ALA A 28 -18.00 10.40 -14.95
C ALA A 28 -17.16 10.15 -13.70
N LEU A 29 -16.91 11.19 -12.90
CA LEU A 29 -16.16 11.07 -11.64
C LEU A 29 -16.91 10.22 -10.60
N GLY A 30 -18.23 10.36 -10.49
CA GLY A 30 -19.07 9.57 -9.56
C GLY A 30 -19.07 8.10 -9.91
N LEU A 31 -19.31 7.74 -11.17
CA LEU A 31 -19.29 6.35 -11.65
C LEU A 31 -17.89 5.73 -11.46
N THR A 32 -16.85 6.47 -11.80
CA THR A 32 -15.46 6.08 -11.57
C THR A 32 -15.17 5.87 -10.09
N HIS A 33 -15.70 6.74 -9.23
CA HIS A 33 -15.52 6.63 -7.78
C HIS A 33 -16.19 5.39 -7.18
N VAL A 34 -17.34 4.97 -7.71
CA VAL A 34 -17.95 3.67 -7.33
C VAL A 34 -17.03 2.51 -7.71
N THR A 35 -16.37 2.58 -8.86
CA THR A 35 -15.38 1.57 -9.29
C THR A 35 -14.17 1.53 -8.33
N ILE A 36 -13.67 2.70 -7.94
CA ILE A 36 -12.59 2.82 -6.95
C ILE A 36 -13.02 2.19 -5.61
N ALA A 37 -14.22 2.52 -5.12
CA ALA A 37 -14.76 1.94 -3.90
C ALA A 37 -14.88 0.41 -4.00
N ALA A 38 -15.32 -0.11 -5.15
CA ALA A 38 -15.40 -1.55 -5.39
C ALA A 38 -14.01 -2.21 -5.39
N VAL A 39 -13.00 -1.59 -5.99
CA VAL A 39 -11.61 -2.11 -5.98
C VAL A 39 -11.05 -2.09 -4.55
N THR A 40 -11.05 -0.95 -3.87
CA THR A 40 -10.39 -0.80 -2.57
C THR A 40 -11.09 -1.57 -1.45
N ILE A 41 -12.43 -1.65 -1.46
CA ILE A 41 -13.20 -2.30 -0.39
C ILE A 41 -13.36 -3.79 -0.66
N TYR A 42 -13.83 -4.15 -1.87
CA TYR A 42 -14.15 -5.53 -2.17
C TYR A 42 -12.94 -6.35 -2.63
N LEU A 43 -12.24 -5.95 -3.69
CA LEU A 43 -11.10 -6.73 -4.19
C LEU A 43 -9.93 -6.71 -3.20
N HIS A 44 -9.59 -5.54 -2.71
CA HIS A 44 -8.38 -5.34 -1.91
C HIS A 44 -8.59 -5.75 -0.45
N ARG A 45 -9.42 -5.00 0.30
CA ARG A 45 -9.54 -5.21 1.76
C ARG A 45 -10.39 -6.42 2.14
N HIS A 46 -11.46 -6.73 1.37
CA HIS A 46 -12.29 -7.90 1.66
C HIS A 46 -11.72 -9.20 1.06
N SER A 47 -11.46 -9.25 -0.26
CA SER A 47 -11.04 -10.46 -0.94
C SER A 47 -9.58 -10.81 -0.72
N ALA A 48 -8.64 -9.89 -1.04
CA ALA A 48 -7.22 -10.17 -0.95
C ALA A 48 -6.72 -10.29 0.50
N HIS A 49 -7.00 -9.30 1.34
CA HIS A 49 -6.45 -9.23 2.69
C HIS A 49 -7.36 -9.76 3.79
N ARG A 50 -8.64 -10.03 3.49
CA ARG A 50 -9.63 -10.53 4.45
C ARG A 50 -9.70 -9.69 5.73
N ALA A 51 -9.53 -8.36 5.57
CA ALA A 51 -9.52 -7.40 6.65
C ALA A 51 -10.93 -7.07 7.17
N LEU A 52 -11.95 -7.32 6.35
CA LEU A 52 -13.38 -7.15 6.68
C LEU A 52 -14.24 -8.21 6.01
N GLU A 53 -15.44 -8.38 6.50
CA GLU A 53 -16.53 -9.11 5.86
C GLU A 53 -17.58 -8.13 5.37
N LEU A 54 -18.09 -8.34 4.16
CA LEU A 54 -19.18 -7.58 3.57
C LEU A 54 -20.49 -8.39 3.63
N HIS A 55 -21.59 -7.70 3.80
CA HIS A 55 -22.90 -8.30 3.61
C HIS A 55 -23.00 -8.87 2.18
N PRO A 56 -23.59 -10.06 1.94
CA PRO A 56 -23.62 -10.71 0.63
C PRO A 56 -24.14 -9.82 -0.50
N LEU A 57 -25.18 -9.00 -0.25
CA LEU A 57 -25.73 -8.06 -1.22
C LEU A 57 -24.72 -6.99 -1.65
N VAL A 58 -23.94 -6.45 -0.70
CA VAL A 58 -22.89 -5.45 -0.98
C VAL A 58 -21.74 -6.09 -1.76
N ALA A 59 -21.30 -7.27 -1.33
CA ALA A 59 -20.27 -8.01 -2.04
C ALA A 59 -20.68 -8.33 -3.48
N HIS A 60 -21.94 -8.75 -3.68
CA HIS A 60 -22.47 -9.03 -5.00
C HIS A 60 -22.61 -7.76 -5.86
N PHE A 61 -23.08 -6.65 -5.29
CA PHE A 61 -23.12 -5.36 -5.97
C PHE A 61 -21.74 -4.94 -6.49
N PHE A 62 -20.70 -5.03 -5.65
CA PHE A 62 -19.34 -4.68 -6.07
C PHE A 62 -18.80 -5.62 -7.16
N ARG A 63 -19.07 -6.92 -7.08
CA ARG A 63 -18.69 -7.89 -8.12
C ARG A 63 -19.35 -7.54 -9.47
N PHE A 64 -20.67 -7.28 -9.45
CA PHE A 64 -21.40 -6.91 -10.64
C PHE A 64 -20.89 -5.59 -11.23
N TRP A 65 -20.66 -4.58 -10.39
CA TRP A 65 -20.12 -3.30 -10.80
C TRP A 65 -18.74 -3.43 -11.44
N LEU A 66 -17.84 -4.19 -10.82
CA LEU A 66 -16.50 -4.46 -11.36
C LEU A 66 -16.54 -5.20 -12.70
N TRP A 67 -17.47 -6.13 -12.86
CA TRP A 67 -17.68 -6.78 -14.14
C TRP A 67 -18.11 -5.80 -15.23
N LEU A 68 -19.02 -4.86 -14.92
CA LEU A 68 -19.46 -3.80 -15.85
C LEU A 68 -18.34 -2.82 -16.21
N THR A 69 -17.47 -2.46 -15.26
CA THR A 69 -16.57 -1.32 -15.43
C THR A 69 -15.11 -1.69 -15.63
N THR A 70 -14.72 -2.93 -15.38
CA THR A 70 -13.31 -3.36 -15.48
C THR A 70 -13.09 -4.71 -16.15
N GLY A 71 -14.10 -5.57 -16.14
CA GLY A 71 -13.95 -6.98 -16.57
C GLY A 71 -13.02 -7.80 -15.67
N MET A 72 -12.60 -7.29 -14.50
CA MET A 72 -11.68 -8.00 -13.59
C MET A 72 -12.38 -9.20 -12.93
N ILE A 73 -11.71 -10.36 -12.98
CA ILE A 73 -12.14 -11.57 -12.31
C ILE A 73 -11.57 -11.55 -10.89
N THR A 74 -12.45 -11.70 -9.89
CA THR A 74 -12.09 -11.60 -8.46
C THR A 74 -10.92 -12.52 -8.09
N GLN A 75 -10.90 -13.76 -8.58
CA GLN A 75 -9.86 -14.74 -8.29
C GLN A 75 -8.50 -14.31 -8.85
N GLN A 76 -8.44 -13.86 -10.09
CA GLN A 76 -7.20 -13.43 -10.75
C GLN A 76 -6.63 -12.21 -10.05
N TRP A 77 -7.46 -11.19 -9.80
CA TRP A 77 -7.00 -9.97 -9.14
C TRP A 77 -6.45 -10.26 -7.73
N THR A 78 -7.19 -11.05 -6.96
CA THR A 78 -6.79 -11.46 -5.61
C THR A 78 -5.46 -12.23 -5.63
N ALA A 79 -5.30 -13.14 -6.60
CA ALA A 79 -4.08 -13.94 -6.75
C ALA A 79 -2.86 -13.06 -7.07
N ILE A 80 -2.99 -12.17 -8.03
CA ILE A 80 -1.90 -11.28 -8.46
C ILE A 80 -1.49 -10.36 -7.32
N HIS A 81 -2.45 -9.77 -6.62
CA HIS A 81 -2.19 -8.88 -5.50
C HIS A 81 -1.50 -9.60 -4.32
N ARG A 82 -1.96 -10.80 -3.96
CA ARG A 82 -1.31 -11.61 -2.92
C ARG A 82 0.09 -12.09 -3.33
N LYS A 83 0.30 -12.41 -4.61
CA LYS A 83 1.63 -12.73 -5.15
C LYS A 83 2.56 -11.54 -5.02
N HIS A 84 2.09 -10.34 -5.38
CA HIS A 84 2.85 -9.11 -5.20
C HIS A 84 3.34 -8.96 -3.75
N HIS A 85 2.43 -9.04 -2.75
CA HIS A 85 2.84 -8.97 -1.34
C HIS A 85 3.80 -10.08 -0.90
N ALA A 86 3.64 -11.29 -1.42
CA ALA A 86 4.51 -12.42 -1.07
C ALA A 86 5.90 -12.36 -1.73
N LYS A 87 5.99 -11.70 -2.88
CA LYS A 87 7.18 -11.65 -3.75
C LYS A 87 7.64 -10.23 -4.04
N CYS A 88 7.18 -9.27 -3.26
CA CYS A 88 7.44 -7.84 -3.48
C CYS A 88 8.90 -7.57 -3.76
N GLU A 89 9.19 -6.85 -4.86
CA GLU A 89 10.54 -6.44 -5.29
C GLU A 89 11.50 -7.60 -5.62
N THR A 90 10.96 -8.78 -5.95
CA THR A 90 11.75 -9.90 -6.50
C THR A 90 11.46 -10.07 -7.99
N ASP A 91 12.20 -10.93 -8.67
CA ASP A 91 11.97 -11.25 -10.10
C ASP A 91 10.60 -11.91 -10.34
N ASP A 92 10.00 -12.50 -9.30
CA ASP A 92 8.66 -13.09 -9.33
C ASP A 92 7.53 -12.07 -9.10
N ASP A 93 7.85 -10.81 -8.78
CA ASP A 93 6.85 -9.76 -8.57
C ASP A 93 6.20 -9.36 -9.89
N PRO A 94 4.86 -9.45 -10.03
CA PRO A 94 4.19 -9.20 -11.31
C PRO A 94 4.34 -7.77 -11.82
N HIS A 95 4.62 -6.78 -10.96
CA HIS A 95 4.62 -5.37 -11.35
C HIS A 95 5.55 -4.47 -10.55
N SER A 96 6.67 -4.98 -10.04
CA SER A 96 7.63 -4.14 -9.33
C SER A 96 8.34 -3.14 -10.25
N PRO A 97 8.30 -1.82 -9.95
CA PRO A 97 9.07 -0.84 -10.69
C PRO A 97 10.59 -0.93 -10.40
N GLN A 98 10.99 -1.63 -9.33
CA GLN A 98 12.39 -1.84 -8.98
C GLN A 98 13.05 -2.87 -9.90
N THR A 99 12.31 -3.90 -10.34
CA THR A 99 12.79 -4.97 -11.23
C THR A 99 12.47 -4.70 -12.70
N LEU A 100 11.28 -4.21 -13.01
CA LEU A 100 10.79 -3.98 -14.38
C LEU A 100 11.07 -2.56 -14.90
N GLY A 101 11.39 -1.62 -14.00
CA GLY A 101 11.53 -0.20 -14.28
C GLY A 101 10.21 0.57 -14.21
N ILE A 102 10.28 1.79 -13.62
CA ILE A 102 9.09 2.63 -13.38
C ILE A 102 8.30 2.96 -14.66
N LYS A 103 9.00 3.25 -15.77
CA LYS A 103 8.34 3.58 -17.04
C LYS A 103 7.44 2.43 -17.49
N LYS A 104 7.94 1.21 -17.46
CA LYS A 104 7.18 0.03 -17.90
C LYS A 104 5.95 -0.21 -17.02
N VAL A 105 6.13 -0.20 -15.70
CA VAL A 105 5.00 -0.43 -14.77
C VAL A 105 3.95 0.67 -14.91
N PHE A 106 4.36 1.93 -15.06
CA PHE A 106 3.45 3.06 -15.22
C PHE A 106 2.65 3.02 -16.52
N THR A 107 3.28 2.64 -17.65
CA THR A 107 2.65 2.69 -18.98
C THR A 107 2.00 1.37 -19.40
N GLU A 108 2.46 0.22 -18.89
CA GLU A 108 2.05 -1.13 -19.28
C GLU A 108 1.46 -1.92 -18.09
N GLY A 109 1.04 -1.24 -17.02
CA GLY A 109 0.55 -1.92 -15.81
C GLY A 109 -0.66 -2.84 -16.05
N ALA A 110 -1.56 -2.45 -16.96
CA ALA A 110 -2.70 -3.27 -17.35
C ALA A 110 -2.28 -4.51 -18.15
N GLU A 111 -1.28 -4.39 -19.00
CA GLU A 111 -0.70 -5.50 -19.78
C GLU A 111 0.04 -6.48 -18.86
N LEU A 112 0.79 -5.97 -17.90
CA LEU A 112 1.45 -6.80 -16.88
C LEU A 112 0.40 -7.59 -16.07
N TYR A 113 -0.68 -6.94 -15.65
CA TYR A 113 -1.81 -7.61 -15.00
C TYR A 113 -2.40 -8.71 -15.88
N LYS A 114 -2.76 -8.42 -17.14
CA LYS A 114 -3.33 -9.39 -18.08
C LYS A 114 -2.41 -10.57 -18.35
N LYS A 115 -1.10 -10.32 -18.41
CA LYS A 115 -0.09 -11.37 -18.56
C LYS A 115 -0.10 -12.30 -17.35
N GLU A 116 -0.06 -11.75 -16.14
CA GLU A 116 -0.01 -12.53 -14.91
C GLU A 116 -1.36 -13.23 -14.63
N ALA A 117 -2.49 -12.65 -15.01
CA ALA A 117 -3.82 -13.26 -14.91
C ALA A 117 -3.94 -14.58 -15.69
N LYS A 118 -3.12 -14.78 -16.72
CA LYS A 118 -3.05 -16.03 -17.51
C LYS A 118 -2.11 -17.07 -16.89
N ASN A 119 -1.35 -16.70 -15.86
CA ASN A 119 -0.47 -17.62 -15.16
C ASN A 119 -1.27 -18.48 -14.17
N GLN A 120 -1.61 -19.69 -14.60
CA GLN A 120 -2.46 -20.60 -13.82
C GLN A 120 -1.83 -20.97 -12.47
N GLU A 121 -0.50 -21.12 -12.40
CA GLU A 121 0.20 -21.39 -11.13
C GLU A 121 -0.04 -20.27 -10.10
N THR A 122 0.01 -19.02 -10.56
CA THR A 122 -0.29 -17.87 -9.71
C THR A 122 -1.74 -17.88 -9.23
N VAL A 123 -2.68 -18.13 -10.15
CA VAL A 123 -4.11 -18.12 -9.84
C VAL A 123 -4.44 -19.25 -8.84
N ASP A 124 -3.94 -20.44 -9.05
CA ASP A 124 -4.19 -21.60 -8.18
C ASP A 124 -3.56 -21.40 -6.78
N LYS A 125 -2.33 -20.92 -6.73
CA LYS A 125 -1.59 -20.77 -5.48
C LYS A 125 -2.11 -19.64 -4.60
N PHE A 126 -2.43 -18.49 -5.19
CA PHE A 126 -2.76 -17.27 -4.45
C PHE A 126 -4.25 -16.88 -4.50
N GLY A 127 -5.04 -17.42 -5.43
CA GLY A 127 -6.44 -17.07 -5.65
C GLY A 127 -7.45 -17.77 -4.73
N HIS A 128 -7.01 -18.50 -3.72
CA HIS A 128 -7.86 -19.30 -2.85
C HIS A 128 -8.84 -18.45 -2.00
N GLY A 129 -10.06 -19.00 -1.78
CA GLY A 129 -11.10 -18.41 -0.92
C GLY A 129 -11.78 -17.19 -1.54
N THR A 130 -11.76 -17.06 -2.84
CA THR A 130 -12.56 -16.14 -3.66
C THR A 130 -13.90 -16.81 -4.01
N PRO A 131 -14.93 -16.04 -4.44
CA PRO A 131 -16.19 -16.61 -4.87
C PRO A 131 -16.02 -17.58 -6.04
N ASP A 132 -16.70 -18.74 -5.94
CA ASP A 132 -16.79 -19.76 -7.00
C ASP A 132 -18.26 -20.20 -7.17
N ASP A 133 -19.17 -19.23 -7.20
CA ASP A 133 -20.60 -19.48 -7.42
C ASP A 133 -20.95 -19.60 -8.91
N TRP A 134 -22.24 -19.91 -9.18
CA TRP A 134 -22.74 -20.07 -10.55
C TRP A 134 -22.55 -18.80 -11.39
N ILE A 135 -22.77 -17.60 -10.78
CA ILE A 135 -22.66 -16.31 -11.50
C ILE A 135 -21.20 -16.06 -11.88
N GLU A 136 -20.25 -16.33 -10.96
CA GLU A 136 -18.83 -16.20 -11.26
C GLU A 136 -18.44 -17.07 -12.46
N ARG A 137 -18.77 -18.37 -12.40
CA ARG A 137 -18.38 -19.34 -13.44
C ARG A 137 -19.08 -19.12 -14.78
N ARG A 138 -20.35 -18.70 -14.78
CA ARG A 138 -21.17 -18.61 -16.00
C ARG A 138 -21.23 -17.23 -16.62
N LEU A 139 -21.05 -16.19 -15.83
CA LEU A 139 -21.18 -14.80 -16.30
C LEU A 139 -19.84 -14.06 -16.18
N TYR A 140 -19.34 -13.83 -14.99
CA TYR A 140 -18.21 -12.90 -14.78
C TYR A 140 -16.91 -13.44 -15.38
N ALA A 141 -16.49 -14.64 -15.01
CA ALA A 141 -15.25 -15.22 -15.51
C ALA A 141 -15.33 -15.66 -16.99
N LYS A 142 -16.53 -16.10 -17.45
CA LYS A 142 -16.68 -16.55 -18.82
C LYS A 142 -16.83 -15.42 -19.82
N HIS A 143 -17.38 -14.29 -19.38
CA HIS A 143 -17.78 -13.18 -20.26
C HIS A 143 -17.24 -11.85 -19.73
N GLU A 144 -15.96 -11.79 -19.42
CA GLU A 144 -15.26 -10.63 -18.82
C GLU A 144 -15.43 -9.32 -19.63
N THR A 145 -15.49 -9.40 -20.95
CA THR A 145 -15.63 -8.22 -21.83
C THR A 145 -17.08 -7.79 -22.06
N ILE A 146 -18.05 -8.69 -21.88
CA ILE A 146 -19.47 -8.36 -22.12
C ILE A 146 -19.94 -7.26 -21.18
N GLY A 147 -19.53 -7.29 -19.90
CA GLY A 147 -19.87 -6.25 -18.94
C GLY A 147 -19.44 -4.86 -19.39
N ILE A 148 -18.22 -4.74 -19.89
CA ILE A 148 -17.65 -3.48 -20.41
C ILE A 148 -18.48 -2.95 -21.59
N VAL A 149 -18.92 -3.83 -22.49
CA VAL A 149 -19.76 -3.47 -23.63
C VAL A 149 -21.16 -3.07 -23.16
N VAL A 150 -21.74 -3.78 -22.20
CA VAL A 150 -23.03 -3.42 -21.59
C VAL A 150 -22.95 -2.03 -20.95
N MET A 151 -21.87 -1.71 -20.23
CA MET A 151 -21.68 -0.38 -19.65
C MET A 151 -21.59 0.72 -20.72
N LEU A 152 -20.92 0.47 -21.84
CA LEU A 152 -20.92 1.40 -22.98
C LEU A 152 -22.35 1.71 -23.46
N PHE A 153 -23.16 0.67 -23.64
CA PHE A 153 -24.56 0.87 -24.08
C PHE A 153 -25.39 1.60 -23.01
N ILE A 154 -25.18 1.31 -21.72
CA ILE A 154 -25.85 2.03 -20.63
C ILE A 154 -25.49 3.51 -20.69
N ASP A 155 -24.21 3.86 -20.79
CA ASP A 155 -23.76 5.25 -20.81
C ASP A 155 -24.26 5.98 -22.07
N VAL A 156 -24.25 5.34 -23.24
CA VAL A 156 -24.77 5.93 -24.49
C VAL A 156 -26.29 6.12 -24.45
N ILE A 157 -27.03 5.18 -23.90
CA ILE A 157 -28.50 5.31 -23.76
C ILE A 157 -28.83 6.45 -22.78
N LEU A 158 -28.11 6.54 -21.67
CA LEU A 158 -28.38 7.56 -20.66
C LEU A 158 -27.96 8.97 -21.12
N PHE A 159 -26.82 9.10 -21.76
CA PHE A 159 -26.18 10.40 -22.01
C PHE A 159 -25.95 10.73 -23.49
N GLY A 160 -26.42 9.90 -24.42
CA GLY A 160 -26.17 10.06 -25.85
C GLY A 160 -24.68 9.92 -26.21
N PRO A 161 -24.17 10.58 -27.26
CA PRO A 161 -22.77 10.48 -27.69
C PRO A 161 -21.74 10.82 -26.62
N ILE A 162 -22.05 11.74 -25.68
CA ILE A 162 -21.16 12.08 -24.56
C ILE A 162 -20.95 10.89 -23.61
N GLY A 163 -21.90 9.93 -23.57
CA GLY A 163 -21.77 8.68 -22.82
C GLY A 163 -20.57 7.86 -23.24
N ILE A 164 -20.09 7.95 -24.49
CA ILE A 164 -18.86 7.29 -24.94
C ILE A 164 -17.65 7.88 -24.17
N THR A 165 -17.63 9.19 -23.96
CA THR A 165 -16.55 9.85 -23.19
C THR A 165 -16.60 9.46 -21.71
N ILE A 166 -17.81 9.41 -21.12
CA ILE A 166 -18.00 8.95 -19.74
C ILE A 166 -17.48 7.52 -19.57
N TRP A 167 -17.90 6.63 -20.46
CA TRP A 167 -17.40 5.24 -20.51
C TRP A 167 -15.88 5.17 -20.66
N ALA A 168 -15.29 5.93 -21.59
CA ALA A 168 -13.84 5.93 -21.80
C ALA A 168 -13.08 6.37 -20.55
N VAL A 169 -13.58 7.36 -19.81
CA VAL A 169 -12.99 7.78 -18.52
C VAL A 169 -13.06 6.66 -17.51
N GLN A 170 -14.19 5.95 -17.40
CA GLN A 170 -14.31 4.79 -16.51
C GLN A 170 -13.30 3.68 -16.87
N MET A 171 -13.13 3.39 -18.16
CA MET A 171 -12.24 2.31 -18.63
C MET A 171 -10.76 2.61 -18.41
N ILE A 172 -10.34 3.87 -18.51
CA ILE A 172 -8.91 4.24 -18.35
C ILE A 172 -8.51 4.44 -16.90
N TRP A 173 -9.46 4.68 -16.00
CA TRP A 173 -9.14 5.10 -14.64
C TRP A 173 -8.35 4.06 -13.85
N ILE A 174 -8.84 2.82 -13.79
CA ILE A 174 -8.17 1.74 -13.05
C ILE A 174 -6.83 1.36 -13.68
N PRO A 175 -6.70 1.16 -15.00
CA PRO A 175 -5.41 0.96 -15.66
C PRO A 175 -4.38 2.05 -15.35
N LEU A 176 -4.78 3.32 -15.36
CA LEU A 176 -3.87 4.43 -15.09
C LEU A 176 -3.54 4.56 -13.60
N PHE A 177 -4.57 4.66 -12.75
CA PHE A 177 -4.35 5.02 -11.35
C PHE A 177 -4.00 3.82 -10.46
N ALA A 178 -4.67 2.69 -10.60
CA ALA A 178 -4.33 1.52 -9.80
C ALA A 178 -3.09 0.80 -10.35
N ALA A 179 -3.11 0.39 -11.63
CA ALA A 179 -2.00 -0.37 -12.18
C ALA A 179 -0.76 0.49 -12.44
N GLY A 180 -0.92 1.73 -12.93
CA GLY A 180 0.21 2.64 -13.21
C GLY A 180 0.68 3.40 -11.97
N VAL A 181 -0.22 4.16 -11.32
CA VAL A 181 0.17 5.05 -10.22
C VAL A 181 0.45 4.26 -8.94
N ILE A 182 -0.48 3.42 -8.47
CA ILE A 182 -0.26 2.73 -7.19
C ILE A 182 0.86 1.69 -7.31
N ASN A 183 0.81 0.79 -8.28
CA ASN A 183 1.83 -0.24 -8.43
C ASN A 183 3.19 0.33 -8.89
N GLY A 184 3.19 1.41 -9.68
CA GLY A 184 4.41 2.07 -10.15
C GLY A 184 4.93 3.12 -9.17
N ILE A 185 4.24 4.26 -9.05
CA ILE A 185 4.71 5.39 -8.23
C ILE A 185 4.70 5.02 -6.75
N GLY A 186 3.71 4.24 -6.29
CA GLY A 186 3.62 3.79 -4.89
C GLY A 186 4.81 2.95 -4.42
N HIS A 187 5.59 2.34 -5.33
CA HIS A 187 6.85 1.66 -5.03
C HIS A 187 8.10 2.40 -5.52
N TYR A 188 7.99 3.70 -5.81
CA TYR A 188 9.10 4.44 -6.38
C TYR A 188 9.37 5.80 -5.73
N ILE A 189 8.32 6.61 -5.50
CA ILE A 189 8.44 7.95 -4.94
C ILE A 189 7.29 8.29 -4.01
N GLY A 190 7.62 8.85 -2.85
CA GLY A 190 6.65 9.26 -1.82
C GLY A 190 7.30 9.32 -0.44
N TYR A 191 6.49 9.55 0.58
CA TYR A 191 6.94 9.51 1.96
C TYR A 191 6.69 8.14 2.61
N ARG A 192 7.39 7.85 3.70
CA ARG A 192 7.26 6.59 4.43
C ARG A 192 6.99 6.84 5.90
N ASN A 193 6.01 6.14 6.45
CA ASN A 193 5.75 6.09 7.87
C ASN A 193 6.44 4.90 8.55
N PHE A 194 6.73 3.85 7.77
CA PHE A 194 7.25 2.58 8.25
C PHE A 194 8.42 2.11 7.41
N ASN A 195 9.45 1.58 8.05
CA ASN A 195 10.62 1.02 7.36
C ASN A 195 10.38 -0.46 7.03
N VAL A 196 9.46 -0.72 6.10
CA VAL A 196 9.24 -2.08 5.56
C VAL A 196 10.38 -2.51 4.64
N ASN A 197 10.50 -3.82 4.41
CA ASN A 197 11.58 -4.42 3.60
C ASN A 197 11.34 -4.32 2.09
N ASP A 198 10.39 -3.50 1.66
CA ASP A 198 10.10 -3.19 0.26
C ASP A 198 10.24 -1.69 -0.03
N ALA A 199 10.07 -1.29 -1.28
CA ALA A 199 10.19 0.10 -1.69
C ALA A 199 8.88 0.90 -1.62
N SER A 200 7.82 0.36 -1.00
CA SER A 200 6.52 1.03 -0.92
C SER A 200 6.60 2.39 -0.23
N THR A 201 5.88 3.35 -0.76
CA THR A 201 5.81 4.73 -0.27
C THR A 201 4.36 5.18 -0.21
N ASN A 202 4.04 6.14 0.65
CA ASN A 202 2.77 6.85 0.60
C ASN A 202 2.89 7.99 -0.42
N ILE A 203 2.02 8.00 -1.43
CA ILE A 203 2.04 8.99 -2.51
C ILE A 203 1.52 10.33 -2.01
N SER A 204 0.41 10.29 -1.26
CA SER A 204 -0.27 11.45 -0.69
C SER A 204 -0.89 11.09 0.65
N PRO A 205 -0.97 12.04 1.62
CA PRO A 205 -1.73 11.81 2.84
C PRO A 205 -3.26 11.83 2.62
N TRP A 206 -3.71 12.26 1.45
CA TRP A 206 -5.12 12.37 1.09
C TRP A 206 -5.53 11.18 0.22
N GLY A 207 -5.94 10.09 0.85
CA GLY A 207 -6.41 8.87 0.20
C GLY A 207 -7.84 9.00 -0.31
N ILE A 208 -8.07 9.83 -1.34
CA ILE A 208 -9.39 10.13 -1.92
C ILE A 208 -9.51 9.62 -3.35
N LEU A 209 -8.51 9.88 -4.19
CA LEU A 209 -8.58 9.62 -5.64
C LEU A 209 -8.58 8.13 -5.97
N ILE A 210 -7.90 7.32 -5.15
CA ILE A 210 -7.77 5.87 -5.37
C ILE A 210 -8.22 5.10 -4.11
N GLY A 211 -9.16 5.67 -3.35
CA GLY A 211 -9.83 4.97 -2.26
C GLY A 211 -9.00 4.69 -1.02
N GLY A 212 -7.92 5.42 -0.80
CA GLY A 212 -6.97 5.22 0.31
C GLY A 212 -5.70 4.47 -0.09
N GLU A 213 -5.64 3.90 -1.31
CA GLU A 213 -4.47 3.16 -1.81
C GLU A 213 -3.23 4.06 -1.97
N GLU A 214 -3.39 5.39 -1.98
CA GLU A 214 -2.32 6.38 -1.90
C GLU A 214 -1.44 6.21 -0.65
N LEU A 215 -1.97 5.57 0.40
CA LEU A 215 -1.28 5.28 1.66
C LEU A 215 -0.58 3.91 1.60
N HIS A 216 0.17 3.67 0.56
CA HIS A 216 0.67 2.36 0.16
C HIS A 216 1.76 1.80 1.08
N ASN A 217 2.65 2.64 1.63
CA ASN A 217 3.61 2.20 2.64
C ASN A 217 2.93 1.77 3.96
N ASN A 218 1.87 2.46 4.37
CA ASN A 218 1.10 2.05 5.53
C ASN A 218 0.44 0.70 5.30
N HIS A 219 -0.09 0.48 4.08
CA HIS A 219 -0.69 -0.76 3.66
C HIS A 219 0.33 -1.91 3.67
N HIS A 220 1.52 -1.74 3.09
CA HIS A 220 2.57 -2.75 3.10
C HIS A 220 3.08 -3.08 4.51
N ALA A 221 3.09 -2.11 5.42
CA ALA A 221 3.44 -2.35 6.82
C ALA A 221 2.41 -3.21 7.57
N TYR A 222 1.12 -3.02 7.26
CA TYR A 222 0.00 -3.69 7.91
C TYR A 222 -1.04 -4.15 6.88
N ALA A 223 -0.64 -5.03 5.96
CA ALA A 223 -1.46 -5.45 4.83
C ALA A 223 -2.84 -6.01 5.20
N SER A 224 -2.97 -6.66 6.36
CA SER A 224 -4.24 -7.18 6.85
C SER A 224 -5.15 -6.13 7.53
N SER A 225 -4.76 -4.85 7.56
CA SER A 225 -5.57 -3.79 8.16
C SER A 225 -6.69 -3.31 7.22
N ALA A 226 -7.91 -3.19 7.72
CA ALA A 226 -9.01 -2.56 6.99
C ALA A 226 -8.86 -1.04 6.86
N LYS A 227 -8.04 -0.42 7.71
CA LYS A 227 -7.74 1.01 7.72
C LYS A 227 -6.32 1.22 7.23
N LEU A 228 -6.12 2.03 6.21
CA LEU A 228 -4.80 2.33 5.63
C LEU A 228 -4.16 3.58 6.23
N SER A 229 -4.94 4.56 6.71
CA SER A 229 -4.37 5.71 7.40
C SER A 229 -3.80 5.34 8.77
N SER A 230 -2.58 5.77 9.04
CA SER A 230 -1.83 5.48 10.28
C SER A 230 -1.56 6.74 11.09
N ARG A 231 -1.47 7.91 10.46
CA ARG A 231 -1.18 9.18 11.11
C ARG A 231 -2.43 10.06 11.19
N TRP A 232 -2.47 10.98 12.13
CA TRP A 232 -3.65 11.86 12.36
C TRP A 232 -3.98 12.78 11.18
N TYR A 233 -2.99 13.11 10.35
CA TYR A 233 -3.15 13.97 9.18
C TYR A 233 -3.48 13.20 7.90
N GLU A 234 -3.54 11.87 7.96
CA GLU A 234 -3.87 11.03 6.81
C GLU A 234 -5.36 10.76 6.75
N PHE A 235 -5.92 10.86 5.56
CA PHE A 235 -7.31 10.57 5.29
C PHE A 235 -7.44 9.35 4.37
N ASP A 236 -8.34 8.42 4.71
CA ASP A 236 -8.63 7.18 3.99
C ASP A 236 -10.13 7.14 3.72
N ILE A 237 -10.56 7.48 2.48
CA ILE A 237 -11.98 7.51 2.11
C ILE A 237 -12.57 6.09 2.09
N GLY A 238 -11.78 5.07 1.72
CA GLY A 238 -12.22 3.67 1.77
C GLY A 238 -12.56 3.25 3.20
N TRP A 239 -11.77 3.67 4.18
CA TRP A 239 -12.07 3.46 5.59
C TRP A 239 -13.35 4.18 6.02
N LEU A 240 -13.56 5.42 5.57
CA LEU A 240 -14.79 6.15 5.85
C LEU A 240 -16.02 5.36 5.37
N TYR A 241 -15.99 4.84 4.15
CA TYR A 241 -17.09 4.02 3.61
C TYR A 241 -17.29 2.72 4.36
N ILE A 242 -16.21 2.04 4.75
CA ILE A 242 -16.27 0.82 5.56
C ILE A 242 -16.97 1.12 6.90
N ARG A 243 -16.65 2.24 7.56
CA ARG A 243 -17.29 2.64 8.81
C ARG A 243 -18.78 2.94 8.65
N ILE A 244 -19.16 3.62 7.57
CA ILE A 244 -20.57 3.86 7.25
C ILE A 244 -21.31 2.54 7.04
N MET A 245 -20.74 1.63 6.25
CA MET A 245 -21.31 0.30 6.01
C MET A 245 -21.42 -0.53 7.30
N GLU A 246 -20.45 -0.43 8.20
CA GLU A 246 -20.45 -1.13 9.48
C GLU A 246 -21.58 -0.61 10.39
N ILE A 247 -21.79 0.70 10.46
CA ILE A 247 -22.92 1.31 11.19
C ILE A 247 -24.27 0.84 10.63
N CYS A 248 -24.35 0.66 9.30
CA CYS A 248 -25.55 0.15 8.63
C CYS A 248 -25.70 -1.38 8.69
N GLY A 249 -24.79 -2.11 9.34
CA GLY A 249 -24.80 -3.59 9.37
C GLY A 249 -24.44 -4.25 8.03
N LEU A 250 -23.85 -3.50 7.10
CA LEU A 250 -23.46 -3.96 5.75
C LEU A 250 -22.01 -4.44 5.65
N ALA A 251 -21.21 -4.19 6.67
CA ALA A 251 -19.82 -4.65 6.78
C ALA A 251 -19.49 -4.97 8.25
N LYS A 252 -18.49 -5.84 8.45
CA LYS A 252 -17.89 -6.15 9.74
C LYS A 252 -16.38 -6.10 9.62
N VAL A 253 -15.74 -5.19 10.32
CA VAL A 253 -14.29 -5.10 10.39
C VAL A 253 -13.72 -6.26 11.18
N LYS A 254 -12.76 -6.99 10.62
CA LYS A 254 -12.10 -8.13 11.26
C LYS A 254 -10.73 -7.78 11.82
N ARG A 255 -9.98 -6.96 11.09
CA ARG A 255 -8.59 -6.64 11.43
C ARG A 255 -8.31 -5.17 11.19
N MET A 256 -7.59 -4.59 12.12
CA MET A 256 -6.98 -3.26 12.02
C MET A 256 -5.53 -3.34 12.49
N ALA A 257 -4.69 -2.47 11.96
CA ALA A 257 -3.36 -2.28 12.52
C ALA A 257 -3.50 -1.89 14.00
N GLU A 258 -2.81 -2.61 14.85
CA GLU A 258 -2.74 -2.26 16.27
C GLU A 258 -2.03 -0.92 16.42
N LYS A 259 -2.53 -0.09 17.32
CA LYS A 259 -1.85 1.17 17.65
C LYS A 259 -0.68 0.86 18.57
N VAL A 260 0.47 1.46 18.27
CA VAL A 260 1.61 1.45 19.19
C VAL A 260 1.15 2.01 20.54
N LYS A 261 1.29 1.21 21.58
CA LYS A 261 1.10 1.62 22.96
C LYS A 261 2.47 1.79 23.59
N LEU A 262 2.64 2.90 24.28
CA LEU A 262 3.85 3.17 25.05
C LEU A 262 3.45 3.25 26.52
N SER A 263 3.99 2.36 27.34
CA SER A 263 3.85 2.38 28.79
C SER A 263 4.84 3.37 29.42
N GLU A 264 4.83 3.47 30.75
CA GLU A 264 5.96 4.04 31.47
C GLU A 264 7.23 3.23 31.21
N ALA A 265 8.38 3.89 31.21
CA ALA A 265 9.65 3.22 30.90
C ALA A 265 9.96 2.17 31.97
N SER A 266 10.06 0.91 31.55
CA SER A 266 10.54 -0.18 32.39
C SER A 266 12.07 -0.12 32.52
N GLN A 267 12.60 -0.61 33.62
CA GLN A 267 14.06 -0.75 33.81
C GLN A 267 14.65 -1.91 33.00
N SER A 268 13.81 -2.91 32.65
CA SER A 268 14.20 -4.10 31.89
C SER A 268 13.18 -4.40 30.80
N ILE A 269 13.60 -5.07 29.74
CA ILE A 269 12.75 -5.60 28.68
C ILE A 269 12.18 -6.95 29.15
N ASP A 270 10.88 -7.14 28.97
CA ASP A 270 10.19 -8.40 29.24
C ASP A 270 9.58 -9.02 27.94
N ASP A 271 8.90 -10.15 28.08
CA ASP A 271 8.24 -10.85 26.96
C ASP A 271 7.16 -9.99 26.28
N LYS A 272 6.47 -9.11 27.02
CA LYS A 272 5.45 -8.22 26.47
C LYS A 272 6.08 -7.13 25.62
N ASN A 273 7.16 -6.53 26.11
CA ASN A 273 7.94 -5.56 25.33
C ASN A 273 8.46 -6.21 24.03
N LEU A 274 9.05 -7.42 24.13
CA LEU A 274 9.53 -8.17 22.96
C LEU A 274 8.40 -8.38 21.94
N GLN A 275 7.23 -8.85 22.38
CA GLN A 275 6.09 -9.10 21.52
C GLN A 275 5.58 -7.80 20.86
N ALA A 276 5.51 -6.70 21.60
CA ALA A 276 5.13 -5.39 21.09
C ALA A 276 6.15 -4.87 20.07
N ILE A 277 7.46 -5.00 20.33
CA ILE A 277 8.54 -4.61 19.42
C ILE A 277 8.47 -5.40 18.12
N ILE A 278 8.25 -6.72 18.17
CA ILE A 278 8.10 -7.57 16.97
C ILE A 278 6.83 -7.18 16.19
N THR A 279 5.72 -6.96 16.88
CA THR A 279 4.45 -6.56 16.25
C THR A 279 4.58 -5.22 15.53
N HIS A 280 5.30 -4.27 16.12
CA HIS A 280 5.49 -2.92 15.61
C HIS A 280 6.87 -2.69 14.97
N ARG A 281 7.56 -3.74 14.55
CA ARG A 281 8.94 -3.70 14.04
C ARG A 281 9.21 -2.61 13.00
N TRP A 282 8.25 -2.33 12.13
CA TRP A 282 8.41 -1.31 11.10
C TRP A 282 8.34 0.12 11.65
N ASP A 283 7.50 0.34 12.67
CA ASP A 283 7.50 1.61 13.41
C ASP A 283 8.79 1.75 14.24
N VAL A 284 9.24 0.68 14.88
CA VAL A 284 10.50 0.64 15.65
C VAL A 284 11.67 1.08 14.77
N LEU A 285 11.83 0.52 13.56
CA LEU A 285 12.88 0.92 12.64
C LEU A 285 12.73 2.36 12.14
N ALA A 286 11.50 2.81 11.89
CA ALA A 286 11.25 4.19 11.50
C ALA A 286 11.62 5.18 12.63
N GLN A 287 11.31 4.84 13.88
CA GLN A 287 11.70 5.63 15.05
C GLN A 287 13.21 5.63 15.26
N TYR A 288 13.88 4.48 15.08
CA TYR A 288 15.34 4.40 15.10
C TYR A 288 15.96 5.39 14.10
N SER A 289 15.50 5.34 12.86
CA SER A 289 15.97 6.23 11.79
C SER A 289 15.73 7.71 12.13
N THR A 290 14.57 8.04 12.67
CA THR A 290 14.22 9.42 13.06
C THR A 290 15.12 9.94 14.19
N SER A 291 15.36 9.11 15.21
CA SER A 291 16.19 9.48 16.37
C SER A 291 17.66 9.73 16.01
N LEU A 292 18.14 9.11 14.93
CA LEU A 292 19.57 9.16 14.58
C LEU A 292 19.89 10.03 13.35
N LYS A 293 18.86 10.49 12.64
CA LYS A 293 19.04 11.25 11.37
C LYS A 293 19.90 12.50 11.58
N SER A 294 19.67 13.28 12.62
CA SER A 294 20.43 14.51 12.90
C SER A 294 21.90 14.21 13.21
N THR A 295 22.16 13.17 14.02
CA THR A 295 23.51 12.72 14.37
C THR A 295 24.26 12.25 13.13
N CYS A 296 23.64 11.41 12.29
CA CYS A 296 24.25 10.94 11.05
C CYS A 296 24.56 12.09 10.10
N LEU A 297 23.64 13.06 9.94
CA LEU A 297 23.86 14.22 9.07
C LEU A 297 25.01 15.09 9.55
N ALA A 298 25.15 15.30 10.88
CA ALA A 298 26.25 16.09 11.47
C ALA A 298 27.61 15.41 11.24
N GLU A 299 27.72 14.11 11.51
CA GLU A 299 28.93 13.31 11.29
C GLU A 299 29.36 13.30 9.81
N ILE A 300 28.41 13.05 8.90
CA ILE A 300 28.68 13.04 7.47
C ILE A 300 29.13 14.42 6.99
N LYS A 301 28.52 15.50 7.47
CA LYS A 301 28.91 16.86 7.12
C LYS A 301 30.37 17.10 7.53
N GLN A 302 30.72 16.80 8.77
CA GLN A 302 32.07 16.98 9.27
C GLN A 302 33.12 16.20 8.46
N ILE A 303 32.85 14.93 8.16
CA ILE A 303 33.77 14.07 7.38
C ILE A 303 33.86 14.57 5.92
N ALA A 304 32.75 14.90 5.28
CA ALA A 304 32.75 15.38 3.90
C ALA A 304 33.53 16.69 3.74
N ASP A 305 33.34 17.63 4.68
CA ASP A 305 34.05 18.90 4.66
C ASP A 305 35.56 18.72 4.89
N THR A 306 35.97 17.73 5.72
CA THR A 306 37.38 17.43 6.02
C THR A 306 38.07 16.67 4.89
N HIS A 307 37.37 15.70 4.26
CA HIS A 307 37.97 14.77 3.29
C HIS A 307 37.51 15.02 1.84
N ARG A 308 36.69 16.03 1.56
CA ARG A 308 36.11 16.35 0.24
C ARG A 308 35.34 15.20 -0.40
N PHE A 309 34.69 14.37 0.40
CA PHE A 309 33.87 13.26 -0.10
C PHE A 309 32.49 13.74 -0.56
N THR A 310 31.96 13.09 -1.60
CA THR A 310 30.56 13.29 -2.00
C THR A 310 29.62 12.69 -0.95
N ARG A 311 28.66 13.48 -0.46
CA ARG A 311 27.72 13.06 0.58
C ARG A 311 26.75 11.99 0.05
N PRO A 312 26.55 10.87 0.77
CA PRO A 312 25.51 9.89 0.42
C PRO A 312 24.11 10.40 0.76
N ASP A 313 23.08 9.78 0.13
CA ASP A 313 21.70 10.00 0.55
C ASP A 313 21.40 9.24 1.86
N ILE A 314 21.73 9.87 2.97
CA ILE A 314 21.55 9.29 4.30
C ILE A 314 20.08 9.08 4.66
N SER A 315 19.18 9.91 4.12
CA SER A 315 17.76 9.77 4.41
C SER A 315 17.22 8.49 3.76
N LYS A 316 17.62 8.20 2.54
CA LYS A 316 17.27 6.96 1.86
C LYS A 316 17.88 5.75 2.57
N TRP A 317 19.14 5.79 2.92
CA TRP A 317 19.80 4.70 3.64
C TRP A 317 19.17 4.40 5.01
N LEU A 318 18.81 5.42 5.80
CA LEU A 318 18.15 5.21 7.08
C LEU A 318 16.72 4.65 6.95
N SER A 319 16.00 5.00 5.88
CA SER A 319 14.56 4.74 5.72
C SER A 319 14.24 3.51 4.89
N PHE A 320 15.20 2.96 4.12
CA PHE A 320 15.00 1.82 3.23
C PHE A 320 15.89 0.65 3.60
N ASP A 321 15.49 -0.55 3.15
CA ASP A 321 16.37 -1.72 3.16
C ASP A 321 17.59 -1.46 2.27
N GLN A 322 18.75 -2.01 2.63
CA GLN A 322 20.02 -1.79 1.91
C GLN A 322 19.94 -2.18 0.42
N LYS A 323 19.11 -3.17 0.05
CA LYS A 323 18.90 -3.60 -1.33
C LYS A 323 18.31 -2.51 -2.25
N PHE A 324 17.65 -1.48 -1.69
CA PHE A 324 17.09 -0.35 -2.44
C PHE A 324 17.96 0.90 -2.42
N VAL A 325 19.11 0.83 -1.76
CA VAL A 325 20.11 1.89 -1.76
C VAL A 325 21.10 1.60 -2.87
N SER A 326 21.49 2.62 -3.65
CA SER A 326 22.44 2.40 -4.75
C SER A 326 23.77 1.86 -4.24
N SER A 327 24.43 0.99 -5.00
CA SER A 327 25.76 0.46 -4.64
C SER A 327 26.74 1.58 -4.34
N SER A 328 26.69 2.67 -5.12
CA SER A 328 27.54 3.85 -4.90
C SER A 328 27.28 4.56 -3.57
N ASP A 329 26.03 4.62 -3.11
CA ASP A 329 25.72 5.20 -1.80
C ASP A 329 26.09 4.25 -0.66
N LEU A 330 25.89 2.94 -0.83
CA LEU A 330 26.34 1.95 0.15
C LEU A 330 27.86 1.99 0.35
N ASP A 331 28.63 2.08 -0.73
CA ASP A 331 30.08 2.18 -0.66
C ASP A 331 30.54 3.49 0.01
N ARG A 332 29.87 4.61 -0.29
CA ARG A 332 30.12 5.88 0.41
C ARG A 332 29.80 5.77 1.89
N ILE A 333 28.66 5.20 2.27
CA ILE A 333 28.27 5.01 3.67
C ILE A 333 29.31 4.16 4.42
N LYS A 334 29.82 3.09 3.82
CA LYS A 334 30.91 2.28 4.39
C LYS A 334 32.19 3.13 4.58
N GLN A 335 32.59 3.90 3.57
CA GLN A 335 33.73 4.80 3.68
C GLN A 335 33.57 5.82 4.82
N PHE A 336 32.36 6.40 4.97
CA PHE A 336 32.07 7.31 6.08
C PHE A 336 32.06 6.59 7.43
N ALA A 337 31.52 5.36 7.52
CA ALA A 337 31.55 4.55 8.73
C ALA A 337 32.96 4.12 9.14
N GLU A 338 33.90 3.95 8.21
CA GLU A 338 35.31 3.70 8.52
C GLU A 338 36.02 4.93 9.13
N LYS A 339 35.51 6.13 8.85
CA LYS A 339 36.07 7.41 9.36
C LYS A 339 35.39 7.92 10.63
N SER A 340 34.27 7.33 11.03
CA SER A 340 33.51 7.75 12.24
C SER A 340 33.11 6.54 13.07
N ALA A 341 33.61 6.46 14.28
CA ALA A 341 33.19 5.46 15.26
C ALA A 341 31.68 5.56 15.57
N THR A 342 31.14 6.79 15.56
CA THR A 342 29.70 7.08 15.75
C THR A 342 28.87 6.42 14.65
N LEU A 343 29.20 6.68 13.38
CA LEU A 343 28.47 6.08 12.25
C LEU A 343 28.62 4.56 12.21
N LYS A 344 29.80 4.02 12.47
CA LYS A 344 30.04 2.58 12.57
C LYS A 344 29.16 1.92 13.63
N THR A 345 29.04 2.55 14.80
CA THR A 345 28.19 2.07 15.89
C THR A 345 26.72 2.11 15.50
N ILE A 346 26.23 3.20 14.88
CA ILE A 346 24.84 3.34 14.43
C ILE A 346 24.48 2.26 13.41
N VAL A 347 25.34 2.02 12.40
CA VAL A 347 25.14 0.97 11.38
C VAL A 347 25.02 -0.38 12.05
N LYS A 348 26.00 -0.75 12.88
CA LYS A 348 26.01 -2.05 13.56
C LYS A 348 24.77 -2.26 14.43
N MET A 349 24.42 -1.27 15.22
CA MET A 349 23.25 -1.34 16.11
C MET A 349 21.92 -1.44 15.35
N ARG A 350 21.80 -0.84 14.16
CA ARG A 350 20.63 -1.00 13.29
C ARG A 350 20.50 -2.43 12.77
N ASP A 351 21.60 -3.00 12.30
CA ASP A 351 21.59 -4.35 11.73
C ASP A 351 21.24 -5.39 12.83
N GLU A 352 21.85 -5.29 13.98
CA GLU A 352 21.54 -6.13 15.15
C GLU A 352 20.08 -6.02 15.59
N LEU A 353 19.50 -4.81 15.60
CA LEU A 353 18.08 -4.62 15.92
C LEU A 353 17.17 -5.32 14.89
N SER A 354 17.53 -5.26 13.61
CA SER A 354 16.77 -5.88 12.53
C SER A 354 16.76 -7.41 12.61
N GLU A 355 17.79 -8.03 13.18
CA GLU A 355 17.88 -9.49 13.32
C GLU A 355 16.91 -10.06 14.37
N VAL A 356 16.42 -9.25 15.31
CA VAL A 356 15.53 -9.69 16.39
C VAL A 356 14.22 -10.31 15.87
N TRP A 357 13.73 -9.85 14.71
CA TRP A 357 12.48 -10.37 14.10
C TRP A 357 12.67 -11.18 12.82
N VAL A 358 13.90 -11.40 12.39
CA VAL A 358 14.19 -12.40 11.36
C VAL A 358 13.97 -13.78 12.00
N LYS A 359 13.35 -14.73 11.26
CA LYS A 359 13.13 -16.09 11.75
C LYS A 359 14.44 -16.66 12.28
N SER A 360 14.59 -16.65 13.59
CA SER A 360 15.75 -17.20 14.28
C SER A 360 15.34 -18.50 15.00
N SER A 361 16.31 -19.38 15.24
CA SER A 361 16.15 -20.55 16.10
C SER A 361 16.23 -20.19 17.59
N GLU A 362 16.40 -18.92 17.93
CA GLU A 362 16.53 -18.42 19.29
C GLU A 362 15.21 -18.52 20.06
N SER A 363 15.30 -18.81 21.35
CA SER A 363 14.14 -18.79 22.25
C SER A 363 13.73 -17.35 22.58
N LYS A 364 12.51 -17.18 23.12
CA LYS A 364 12.03 -15.86 23.53
C LYS A 364 12.94 -15.23 24.60
N GLU A 365 13.40 -16.03 25.53
CA GLU A 365 14.29 -15.63 26.61
C GLU A 365 15.62 -15.11 26.05
N GLN A 366 16.19 -15.79 25.05
CA GLN A 366 17.41 -15.36 24.37
C GLN A 366 17.21 -14.04 23.61
N LEU A 367 16.05 -13.85 22.97
CA LEU A 367 15.72 -12.60 22.29
C LEU A 367 15.52 -11.43 23.26
N VAL A 368 14.92 -11.67 24.42
CA VAL A 368 14.80 -10.67 25.51
C VAL A 368 16.18 -10.27 26.02
N GLU A 369 17.05 -11.22 26.32
CA GLU A 369 18.42 -10.96 26.79
C GLU A 369 19.22 -10.18 25.74
N ARG A 370 19.08 -10.55 24.46
CA ARG A 370 19.73 -9.84 23.34
C ARG A 370 19.26 -8.39 23.20
N LEU A 371 17.95 -8.12 23.35
CA LEU A 371 17.41 -6.77 23.35
C LEU A 371 17.86 -5.96 24.57
N GLU A 372 17.92 -6.59 25.74
CA GLU A 372 18.40 -5.95 26.94
C GLU A 372 19.89 -5.56 26.82
N ASP A 373 20.74 -6.47 26.29
CA ASP A 373 22.14 -6.16 26.01
C ASP A 373 22.27 -5.03 24.96
N TRP A 374 21.44 -5.08 23.92
CA TRP A 374 21.38 -4.01 22.91
C TRP A 374 21.08 -2.65 23.55
N CYS A 375 20.09 -2.57 24.46
CA CYS A 375 19.73 -1.34 25.16
C CYS A 375 20.89 -0.85 26.03
N LYS A 376 21.55 -1.72 26.79
CA LYS A 376 22.71 -1.35 27.61
C LYS A 376 23.85 -0.76 26.78
N ARG A 377 24.15 -1.37 25.62
CA ARG A 377 25.17 -0.87 24.70
C ARG A 377 24.77 0.46 24.05
N ALA A 378 23.49 0.64 23.72
CA ALA A 378 22.95 1.91 23.21
C ALA A 378 23.14 3.05 24.22
N GLU A 379 22.83 2.78 25.48
CA GLU A 379 22.98 3.76 26.61
C GLU A 379 24.45 4.08 26.92
N ALA A 380 25.32 3.08 26.81
CA ALA A 380 26.76 3.23 27.04
C ALA A 380 27.52 3.85 25.87
N SER A 381 26.90 3.98 24.69
CA SER A 381 27.56 4.42 23.45
C SER A 381 27.96 5.89 23.43
N GLY A 382 27.43 6.72 24.35
CA GLY A 382 27.60 8.17 24.33
C GLY A 382 26.81 8.89 23.23
N ILE A 383 26.08 8.17 22.36
CA ILE A 383 25.29 8.73 21.25
C ILE A 383 23.89 9.05 21.78
N ILE A 384 23.54 10.33 21.89
CA ILE A 384 22.27 10.80 22.46
C ILE A 384 21.06 10.12 21.77
N GLY A 385 21.03 10.06 20.44
CA GLY A 385 19.93 9.45 19.70
C GLY A 385 19.75 7.94 19.96
N LEU A 386 20.83 7.18 20.21
CA LEU A 386 20.76 5.78 20.62
C LEU A 386 20.21 5.62 22.03
N LYS A 387 20.63 6.47 22.95
CA LYS A 387 20.14 6.48 24.33
C LYS A 387 18.64 6.81 24.38
N GLU A 388 18.20 7.85 23.70
CA GLU A 388 16.79 8.23 23.64
C GLU A 388 15.94 7.13 23.00
N PHE A 389 16.44 6.50 21.93
CA PHE A 389 15.75 5.39 21.29
C PHE A 389 15.68 4.15 22.19
N SER A 390 16.74 3.80 22.93
CA SER A 390 16.73 2.72 23.93
C SER A 390 15.65 2.93 25.00
N HIS A 391 15.56 4.14 25.56
CA HIS A 391 14.49 4.49 26.50
C HIS A 391 13.09 4.36 25.88
N ARG A 392 12.92 4.72 24.60
CA ARG A 392 11.66 4.53 23.90
C ARG A 392 11.37 3.04 23.68
N LEU A 393 12.37 2.23 23.31
CA LEU A 393 12.22 0.80 23.05
C LEU A 393 11.68 0.06 24.28
N ARG A 394 12.11 0.41 25.48
CA ARG A 394 11.63 -0.13 26.76
C ARG A 394 10.17 0.23 27.09
N ARG A 395 9.55 1.12 26.34
CA ARG A 395 8.18 1.60 26.54
C ARG A 395 7.15 0.91 25.67
N TYR A 396 7.55 0.14 24.64
CA TYR A 396 6.60 -0.60 23.83
C TYR A 396 5.85 -1.65 24.67
N ALA A 397 4.48 -1.62 24.60
CA ALA A 397 3.61 -2.45 25.45
C ALA A 397 2.43 -3.07 24.69
#